data_921f6cb09fb8fe9150560a58a6834ca5
#
_entry.id   921f6cb09fb8fe9150560a58a6834ca5
#
_cell.length_a   1.000
_cell.length_b   1.000
_cell.length_c   1.000
_cell.angle_alpha   90.00
_cell.angle_beta   90.00
_cell.angle_gamma   90.00
#
_symmetry.space_group_name_H-M   'P 1'
#
loop_
_entity.id
_entity.type
_entity.pdbx_description
1 polymer ?
#
loop_
_entity_poly.entity_id
_entity_poly.type
_entity_poly.pdbx_seq_one_letter_code
_entity_poly.pdbx_strand_id
1 'polypeptide(L)'
;GRGRASWMAVAGPASALQFLFIAVAFAALTNAYVTSDFSVMNVAQNSHTERPMLYKVAGVWGNHEGSLLLWITILALFGFAVTLFGRNLPPGLKSRALAVQAMIAVGFLLFILLTSNPFARLEPPPLDGSGLNPMLQDPGLAFHPPFLYLGYVGFSMAFSFAIAALLEGRVDAAWARWVRPWTLAAWVFLTCGIILGSWWAYYTLGWGGWWY
;
A
#
# COMPACT_ATOMS: atom_id res chain seq x y z
N GLY A 1 7.95 24.46 -12.37
CA GLY A 1 9.22 24.35 -13.03
C GLY A 1 9.08 24.31 -14.54
N ARG A 2 9.92 25.00 -15.26
CA ARG A 2 10.00 24.90 -16.73
C ARG A 2 10.43 23.47 -17.07
N GLY A 3 9.50 22.65 -17.63
CA GLY A 3 9.71 21.24 -17.89
C GLY A 3 10.84 21.01 -18.91
N ARG A 4 12.01 20.68 -18.39
CA ARG A 4 13.07 20.14 -19.23
C ARG A 4 12.71 18.69 -19.55
N ALA A 5 12.64 18.31 -20.82
CA ALA A 5 12.26 16.97 -21.27
C ALA A 5 13.10 15.87 -20.58
N SER A 6 14.40 16.13 -20.33
CA SER A 6 15.31 15.25 -19.61
C SER A 6 14.86 14.92 -18.19
N TRP A 7 14.35 15.89 -17.44
CA TRP A 7 13.85 15.66 -16.08
C TRP A 7 12.52 14.92 -16.07
N MET A 8 11.63 15.18 -17.04
CA MET A 8 10.38 14.44 -17.17
C MET A 8 10.61 12.96 -17.52
N ALA A 9 11.66 12.66 -18.28
CA ALA A 9 12.01 11.30 -18.65
C ALA A 9 12.46 10.43 -17.44
N VAL A 10 12.96 11.04 -16.36
CA VAL A 10 13.39 10.31 -15.14
C VAL A 10 12.20 9.82 -14.32
N ALA A 11 11.03 10.47 -14.40
CA ALA A 11 9.90 10.17 -13.53
C ALA A 11 9.42 8.70 -13.61
N GLY A 12 9.33 8.15 -14.83
CA GLY A 12 8.91 6.76 -15.02
C GLY A 12 9.90 5.74 -14.45
N PRO A 13 11.17 5.74 -14.87
CA PRO A 13 12.19 4.85 -14.32
C PRO A 13 12.33 4.97 -12.80
N ALA A 14 12.30 6.17 -12.23
CA ALA A 14 12.37 6.39 -10.80
C ALA A 14 11.17 5.75 -10.06
N SER A 15 9.96 5.90 -10.59
CA SER A 15 8.76 5.26 -10.03
C SER A 15 8.84 3.72 -10.11
N ALA A 16 9.39 3.18 -11.20
CA ALA A 16 9.59 1.74 -11.35
C ALA A 16 10.61 1.19 -10.33
N LEU A 17 11.73 1.89 -10.14
CA LEU A 17 12.73 1.52 -9.14
C LEU A 17 12.19 1.64 -7.71
N GLN A 18 11.42 2.70 -7.42
CA GLN A 18 10.75 2.85 -6.13
C GLN A 18 9.85 1.66 -5.83
N PHE A 19 8.99 1.27 -6.78
CA PHE A 19 8.13 0.11 -6.62
C PHE A 19 8.94 -1.18 -6.42
N LEU A 20 9.99 -1.39 -7.21
CA LEU A 20 10.84 -2.58 -7.10
C LEU A 20 11.45 -2.71 -5.69
N PHE A 21 12.07 -1.66 -5.16
CA PHE A 21 12.72 -1.72 -3.85
C PHE A 21 11.71 -1.91 -2.72
N ILE A 22 10.55 -1.24 -2.78
CA ILE A 22 9.51 -1.40 -1.77
C ILE A 22 8.88 -2.81 -1.86
N ALA A 23 8.66 -3.34 -3.06
CA ALA A 23 8.16 -4.71 -3.25
C ALA A 23 9.15 -5.76 -2.71
N VAL A 24 10.47 -5.55 -2.89
CA VAL A 24 11.50 -6.39 -2.29
C VAL A 24 11.45 -6.31 -0.76
N ALA A 25 11.29 -5.12 -0.18
CA ALA A 25 11.14 -4.96 1.27
C ALA A 25 9.88 -5.68 1.78
N PHE A 26 8.75 -5.54 1.10
CA PHE A 26 7.52 -6.25 1.47
C PHE A 26 7.67 -7.77 1.36
N ALA A 27 8.32 -8.27 0.29
CA ALA A 27 8.62 -9.68 0.12
C ALA A 27 9.57 -10.21 1.21
N ALA A 28 10.57 -9.41 1.62
CA ALA A 28 11.48 -9.77 2.70
C ALA A 28 10.76 -9.93 4.04
N LEU A 29 9.86 -9.00 4.39
CA LEU A 29 9.04 -9.12 5.60
C LEU A 29 8.11 -10.34 5.50
N THR A 30 7.47 -10.55 4.34
CA THR A 30 6.62 -11.74 4.12
C THR A 30 7.42 -13.03 4.29
N ASN A 31 8.65 -13.09 3.76
CA ASN A 31 9.53 -14.23 3.94
C ASN A 31 9.87 -14.47 5.42
N ALA A 32 10.17 -13.42 6.19
CA ALA A 32 10.42 -13.53 7.62
C ALA A 32 9.22 -14.14 8.38
N TYR A 33 7.99 -13.78 8.01
CA TYR A 33 6.77 -14.39 8.57
C TYR A 33 6.61 -15.86 8.17
N VAL A 34 6.83 -16.19 6.90
CA VAL A 34 6.71 -17.56 6.38
C VAL A 34 7.73 -18.49 7.04
N THR A 35 8.96 -18.02 7.20
CA THR A 35 10.06 -18.80 7.81
C THR A 35 10.06 -18.73 9.35
N SER A 36 9.14 -17.97 9.97
CA SER A 36 9.08 -17.76 11.43
C SER A 36 10.39 -17.20 11.99
N ASP A 37 10.96 -16.18 11.34
CA ASP A 37 12.19 -15.51 11.80
C ASP A 37 11.87 -14.59 12.98
N PHE A 38 11.88 -15.14 14.19
CA PHE A 38 11.60 -14.39 15.42
C PHE A 38 12.72 -13.44 15.86
N SER A 39 13.83 -13.37 15.13
CA SER A 39 14.79 -12.29 15.30
C SER A 39 14.24 -10.94 14.81
N VAL A 40 13.23 -10.94 13.93
CA VAL A 40 12.48 -9.75 13.55
C VAL A 40 11.39 -9.48 14.59
N MET A 41 11.46 -8.35 15.27
CA MET A 41 10.53 -7.96 16.35
C MET A 41 9.07 -8.03 15.90
N ASN A 42 8.77 -7.56 14.70
CA ASN A 42 7.43 -7.57 14.14
C ASN A 42 6.88 -9.00 14.00
N VAL A 43 7.70 -9.96 13.57
CA VAL A 43 7.33 -11.39 13.48
C VAL A 43 7.14 -12.00 14.87
N ALA A 44 8.06 -11.74 15.79
CA ALA A 44 7.99 -12.26 17.16
C ALA A 44 6.73 -11.82 17.91
N GLN A 45 6.28 -10.59 17.67
CA GLN A 45 5.08 -10.04 18.33
C GLN A 45 3.77 -10.48 17.68
N ASN A 46 3.77 -10.83 16.39
CA ASN A 46 2.55 -11.02 15.60
C ASN A 46 2.46 -12.38 14.89
N SER A 47 3.36 -13.33 15.15
CA SER A 47 3.32 -14.66 14.56
C SER A 47 3.66 -15.75 15.57
N HIS A 48 3.50 -17.02 15.20
CA HIS A 48 3.81 -18.20 15.99
C HIS A 48 4.16 -19.38 15.08
N THR A 49 4.98 -20.31 15.52
CA THR A 49 5.45 -21.44 14.69
C THR A 49 4.28 -22.29 14.15
N GLU A 50 3.30 -22.62 15.00
CA GLU A 50 2.16 -23.49 14.64
C GLU A 50 1.05 -22.80 13.86
N ARG A 51 1.21 -21.50 13.51
CA ARG A 51 0.17 -20.79 12.79
C ARG A 51 -0.03 -21.32 11.37
N PRO A 52 -1.29 -21.48 10.88
CA PRO A 52 -1.57 -21.80 9.50
C PRO A 52 -0.95 -20.77 8.53
N MET A 53 -0.42 -21.25 7.40
CA MET A 53 0.34 -20.42 6.43
C MET A 53 -0.45 -19.17 5.97
N LEU A 54 -1.77 -19.31 5.74
CA LEU A 54 -2.62 -18.17 5.37
C LEU A 54 -2.50 -17.01 6.37
N TYR A 55 -2.53 -17.34 7.67
CA TYR A 55 -2.47 -16.34 8.74
C TYR A 55 -1.04 -15.90 9.07
N LYS A 56 -0.01 -16.67 8.71
CA LYS A 56 1.37 -16.17 8.69
C LYS A 56 1.51 -15.07 7.66
N VAL A 57 1.06 -15.30 6.42
CA VAL A 57 1.10 -14.30 5.36
C VAL A 57 0.23 -13.08 5.71
N ALA A 58 -1.01 -13.30 6.16
CA ALA A 58 -1.91 -12.21 6.54
C ALA A 58 -1.40 -11.43 7.77
N GLY A 59 -0.63 -12.06 8.65
CA GLY A 59 0.04 -11.42 9.77
C GLY A 59 0.95 -10.28 9.38
N VAL A 60 1.49 -10.29 8.16
CA VAL A 60 2.34 -9.21 7.64
C VAL A 60 1.62 -7.85 7.70
N TRP A 61 0.34 -7.80 7.35
CA TRP A 61 -0.49 -6.59 7.41
C TRP A 61 -1.47 -6.56 8.57
N GLY A 62 -1.46 -7.57 9.43
CA GLY A 62 -2.29 -7.65 10.63
C GLY A 62 -1.78 -6.83 11.82
N ASN A 63 -0.79 -5.97 11.62
CA ASN A 63 -0.17 -5.12 12.63
C ASN A 63 0.16 -3.75 12.04
N HIS A 64 0.54 -2.81 12.91
CA HIS A 64 0.75 -1.41 12.53
C HIS A 64 1.89 -1.24 11.50
N GLU A 65 3.07 -1.74 11.78
CA GLU A 65 4.27 -1.54 10.95
C GLU A 65 4.16 -2.23 9.60
N GLY A 66 3.66 -3.45 9.59
CA GLY A 66 3.48 -4.23 8.37
C GLY A 66 2.35 -3.68 7.50
N SER A 67 1.27 -3.17 8.11
CA SER A 67 0.19 -2.51 7.37
C SER A 67 0.66 -1.21 6.70
N LEU A 68 1.55 -0.45 7.35
CA LEU A 68 2.17 0.73 6.73
C LEU A 68 3.07 0.35 5.55
N LEU A 69 3.80 -0.77 5.66
CA LEU A 69 4.60 -1.28 4.54
C LEU A 69 3.73 -1.73 3.37
N LEU A 70 2.59 -2.37 3.64
CA LEU A 70 1.60 -2.68 2.60
C LEU A 70 1.06 -1.40 1.95
N TRP A 71 0.74 -0.38 2.76
CA TRP A 71 0.24 0.90 2.30
C TRP A 71 1.19 1.57 1.30
N ILE A 72 2.48 1.68 1.66
CA ILE A 72 3.47 2.30 0.77
C ILE A 72 3.76 1.43 -0.46
N THR A 73 3.66 0.11 -0.35
CA THR A 73 3.78 -0.81 -1.48
C THR A 73 2.67 -0.56 -2.50
N ILE A 74 1.44 -0.37 -2.06
CA ILE A 74 0.30 -0.06 -2.93
C ILE A 74 0.44 1.33 -3.54
N LEU A 75 0.90 2.33 -2.78
CA LEU A 75 1.19 3.65 -3.30
C LEU A 75 2.20 3.59 -4.46
N ALA A 76 3.30 2.87 -4.26
CA ALA A 76 4.32 2.69 -5.26
C ALA A 76 3.82 1.88 -6.48
N LEU A 77 2.97 0.88 -6.25
CA LEU A 77 2.31 0.09 -7.30
C LEU A 77 1.47 0.99 -8.23
N PHE A 78 0.68 1.91 -7.67
CA PHE A 78 -0.11 2.86 -8.48
C PHE A 78 0.79 3.81 -9.30
N GLY A 79 1.88 4.31 -8.73
CA GLY A 79 2.88 5.10 -9.48
C GLY A 79 3.51 4.30 -10.62
N PHE A 80 3.88 3.05 -10.37
CA PHE A 80 4.38 2.14 -11.39
C PHE A 80 3.33 1.82 -12.46
N ALA A 81 2.08 1.58 -12.07
CA ALA A 81 0.97 1.35 -12.99
C ALA A 81 0.75 2.55 -13.93
N VAL A 82 0.85 3.79 -13.43
CA VAL A 82 0.83 4.99 -14.28
C VAL A 82 2.00 5.02 -15.26
N THR A 83 3.15 4.53 -14.86
CA THR A 83 4.31 4.43 -15.75
C THR A 83 4.05 3.47 -16.92
N LEU A 84 3.45 2.32 -16.65
CA LEU A 84 3.15 1.28 -17.64
C LEU A 84 1.93 1.63 -18.52
N PHE A 85 0.82 1.98 -17.90
CA PHE A 85 -0.48 2.12 -18.56
C PHE A 85 -0.82 3.57 -18.95
N GLY A 86 -0.13 4.55 -18.38
CA GLY A 86 -0.33 5.97 -18.67
C GLY A 86 0.37 6.45 -19.93
N ARG A 87 0.38 5.69 -21.03
CA ARG A 87 1.04 6.07 -22.30
C ARG A 87 0.33 7.21 -23.02
N ASN A 88 -0.98 7.33 -22.81
CA ASN A 88 -1.83 8.36 -23.39
C ASN A 88 -1.83 9.68 -22.60
N LEU A 89 -1.14 9.73 -21.47
CA LEU A 89 -1.05 10.92 -20.64
C LEU A 89 -0.03 11.92 -21.22
N PRO A 90 -0.33 13.24 -21.21
CA PRO A 90 0.65 14.26 -21.51
C PRO A 90 1.89 14.11 -20.60
N PRO A 91 3.11 14.22 -21.15
CA PRO A 91 4.34 14.01 -20.37
C PRO A 91 4.45 14.95 -19.15
N GLY A 92 3.96 16.19 -19.27
CA GLY A 92 3.94 17.16 -18.17
C GLY A 92 3.02 16.72 -17.04
N LEU A 93 1.79 16.34 -17.34
CA LEU A 93 0.81 15.85 -16.37
C LEU A 93 1.32 14.57 -15.68
N LYS A 94 1.79 13.59 -16.47
CA LYS A 94 2.32 12.32 -15.95
C LYS A 94 3.48 12.55 -14.99
N SER A 95 4.48 13.33 -15.40
CA SER A 95 5.67 13.57 -14.56
C SER A 95 5.35 14.31 -13.26
N ARG A 96 4.41 15.27 -13.28
CA ARG A 96 3.98 15.98 -12.07
C ARG A 96 3.17 15.07 -11.15
N ALA A 97 2.26 14.26 -11.68
CA ALA A 97 1.51 13.31 -10.87
C ALA A 97 2.45 12.31 -10.18
N LEU A 98 3.44 11.76 -10.89
CA LEU A 98 4.45 10.88 -10.30
C LEU A 98 5.33 11.61 -9.27
N ALA A 99 5.64 12.88 -9.47
CA ALA A 99 6.37 13.68 -8.49
C ALA A 99 5.56 13.88 -7.20
N VAL A 100 4.26 14.14 -7.29
CA VAL A 100 3.37 14.24 -6.11
C VAL A 100 3.31 12.90 -5.38
N GLN A 101 3.17 11.78 -6.09
CA GLN A 101 3.24 10.44 -5.50
C GLN A 101 4.58 10.21 -4.78
N ALA A 102 5.69 10.60 -5.38
CA ALA A 102 7.00 10.46 -4.76
C ALA A 102 7.14 11.31 -3.47
N MET A 103 6.58 12.52 -3.44
CA MET A 103 6.58 13.35 -2.23
C MET A 103 5.78 12.71 -1.09
N ILE A 104 4.60 12.16 -1.40
CA ILE A 104 3.79 11.39 -0.44
C ILE A 104 4.60 10.18 0.06
N ALA A 105 5.22 9.43 -0.86
CA ALA A 105 6.02 8.27 -0.52
C ALA A 105 7.20 8.61 0.40
N VAL A 106 7.90 9.71 0.16
CA VAL A 106 9.00 10.16 1.03
C VAL A 106 8.50 10.41 2.45
N GLY A 107 7.36 11.09 2.63
CA GLY A 107 6.78 11.32 3.95
C GLY A 107 6.50 10.01 4.70
N PHE A 108 5.85 9.05 4.04
CA PHE A 108 5.54 7.75 4.66
C PHE A 108 6.78 6.88 4.88
N LEU A 109 7.75 6.87 3.96
CA LEU A 109 9.00 6.13 4.15
C LEU A 109 9.80 6.67 5.33
N LEU A 110 9.87 7.99 5.49
CA LEU A 110 10.50 8.59 6.66
C LEU A 110 9.77 8.20 7.95
N PHE A 111 8.44 8.22 7.94
CA PHE A 111 7.64 7.79 9.09
C PHE A 111 7.92 6.31 9.44
N ILE A 112 7.92 5.41 8.46
CA ILE A 112 8.23 3.99 8.66
C ILE A 112 9.65 3.82 9.25
N LEU A 113 10.64 4.49 8.68
CA LEU A 113 12.03 4.34 9.11
C LEU A 113 12.29 4.91 10.52
N LEU A 114 11.63 6.01 10.88
CA LEU A 114 11.92 6.72 12.13
C LEU A 114 11.06 6.27 13.31
N THR A 115 9.83 5.81 13.05
CA THR A 115 8.85 5.54 14.12
C THR A 115 8.24 4.14 14.08
N SER A 116 8.18 3.48 12.93
CA SER A 116 7.40 2.25 12.74
C SER A 116 8.15 1.23 11.86
N ASN A 117 9.42 0.98 12.20
CA ASN A 117 10.30 0.12 11.40
C ASN A 117 9.90 -1.36 11.55
N PRO A 118 9.36 -2.03 10.49
CA PRO A 118 8.95 -3.43 10.56
C PRO A 118 10.13 -4.42 10.61
N PHE A 119 11.37 -3.94 10.41
CA PHE A 119 12.59 -4.74 10.38
C PHE A 119 13.45 -4.60 11.65
N ALA A 120 12.90 -3.99 12.72
CA ALA A 120 13.60 -3.95 14.00
C ALA A 120 13.93 -5.35 14.48
N ARG A 121 15.15 -5.55 15.03
CA ARG A 121 15.66 -6.86 15.46
C ARG A 121 15.63 -6.99 16.97
N LEU A 122 15.46 -8.22 17.43
CA LEU A 122 15.57 -8.63 18.84
C LEU A 122 16.86 -9.43 19.04
N GLU A 123 17.62 -9.09 20.08
CA GLU A 123 18.83 -9.80 20.51
C GLU A 123 18.81 -9.98 22.04
N PRO A 124 18.72 -11.23 22.54
CA PRO A 124 18.55 -12.49 21.80
C PRO A 124 17.13 -12.66 21.24
N PRO A 125 16.96 -13.40 20.12
CA PRO A 125 15.64 -13.71 19.60
C PRO A 125 14.88 -14.66 20.55
N PRO A 126 13.54 -14.53 20.70
CA PRO A 126 12.75 -15.49 21.44
C PRO A 126 12.67 -16.85 20.73
N LEU A 127 12.42 -17.93 21.48
CA LEU A 127 12.28 -19.27 20.92
C LEU A 127 11.05 -19.43 20.03
N ASP A 128 9.97 -18.68 20.33
CA ASP A 128 8.74 -18.63 19.54
C ASP A 128 8.10 -17.25 19.68
N GLY A 129 7.12 -16.95 18.83
CA GLY A 129 6.42 -15.68 18.84
C GLY A 129 5.18 -15.66 19.75
N SER A 130 4.73 -14.45 20.10
CA SER A 130 3.57 -14.22 20.98
C SER A 130 2.23 -14.57 20.32
N GLY A 131 2.22 -14.71 19.00
CA GLY A 131 1.01 -14.97 18.23
C GLY A 131 0.20 -13.70 17.88
N LEU A 132 -0.66 -13.82 16.89
CA LEU A 132 -1.62 -12.79 16.50
C LEU A 132 -2.88 -12.93 17.36
N ASN A 133 -3.56 -11.85 17.66
CA ASN A 133 -4.87 -11.88 18.32
C ASN A 133 -5.79 -12.90 17.62
N PRO A 134 -6.42 -13.84 18.35
CA PRO A 134 -7.31 -14.85 17.76
C PRO A 134 -8.41 -14.28 16.87
N MET A 135 -8.96 -13.11 17.19
CA MET A 135 -9.97 -12.41 16.37
C MET A 135 -9.46 -12.00 14.99
N LEU A 136 -8.14 -11.90 14.83
CA LEU A 136 -7.50 -11.58 13.56
C LEU A 136 -7.13 -12.83 12.73
N GLN A 137 -7.34 -14.03 13.27
CA GLN A 137 -7.13 -15.29 12.56
C GLN A 137 -8.40 -15.71 11.81
N ASP A 138 -8.80 -14.87 10.88
CA ASP A 138 -10.02 -15.01 10.10
C ASP A 138 -9.76 -14.69 8.62
N PRO A 139 -10.44 -15.36 7.66
CA PRO A 139 -10.33 -15.02 6.23
C PRO A 139 -10.63 -13.54 5.94
N GLY A 140 -11.50 -12.90 6.74
CA GLY A 140 -11.77 -11.47 6.62
C GLY A 140 -10.51 -10.63 6.76
N LEU A 141 -9.65 -10.92 7.75
CA LEU A 141 -8.37 -10.23 7.89
C LEU A 141 -7.41 -10.52 6.72
N ALA A 142 -7.45 -11.71 6.15
CA ALA A 142 -6.58 -12.04 5.03
C ALA A 142 -6.90 -11.20 3.77
N PHE A 143 -8.18 -10.94 3.51
CA PHE A 143 -8.61 -10.33 2.25
C PHE A 143 -9.07 -8.87 2.39
N HIS A 144 -9.79 -8.51 3.46
CA HIS A 144 -10.33 -7.16 3.62
C HIS A 144 -9.27 -6.04 3.55
N PRO A 145 -8.14 -6.06 4.31
CA PRO A 145 -7.22 -4.94 4.33
C PRO A 145 -6.51 -4.70 2.99
N PRO A 146 -6.03 -5.71 2.24
CA PRO A 146 -5.46 -5.48 0.92
C PRO A 146 -6.42 -4.81 -0.06
N PHE A 147 -7.69 -5.26 -0.12
CA PHE A 147 -8.71 -4.62 -0.97
C PHE A 147 -9.02 -3.20 -0.54
N LEU A 148 -9.15 -2.97 0.77
CA LEU A 148 -9.38 -1.64 1.33
C LEU A 148 -8.23 -0.69 0.97
N TYR A 149 -6.99 -1.13 1.14
CA TYR A 149 -5.81 -0.32 0.82
C TYR A 149 -5.67 -0.06 -0.69
N LEU A 150 -5.90 -1.03 -1.56
CA LEU A 150 -5.96 -0.80 -3.00
C LEU A 150 -6.97 0.28 -3.36
N GLY A 151 -8.06 0.37 -2.63
CA GLY A 151 -9.07 1.41 -2.82
C GLY A 151 -8.62 2.76 -2.30
N TYR A 152 -8.49 2.94 -0.98
CA TYR A 152 -8.28 4.27 -0.44
C TYR A 152 -6.88 4.83 -0.74
N VAL A 153 -5.82 4.01 -0.75
CA VAL A 153 -4.50 4.44 -1.21
C VAL A 153 -4.52 4.73 -2.72
N GLY A 154 -5.30 3.98 -3.49
CA GLY A 154 -5.50 4.23 -4.92
C GLY A 154 -6.04 5.62 -5.23
N PHE A 155 -6.84 6.23 -4.34
CA PHE A 155 -7.28 7.62 -4.48
C PHE A 155 -6.15 8.63 -4.39
N SER A 156 -4.98 8.27 -3.87
CA SER A 156 -3.79 9.12 -3.93
C SER A 156 -3.41 9.48 -5.37
N MET A 157 -3.72 8.60 -6.34
CA MET A 157 -3.52 8.90 -7.77
C MET A 157 -4.47 9.99 -8.26
N ALA A 158 -5.77 9.93 -7.91
CA ALA A 158 -6.72 10.98 -8.26
C ALA A 158 -6.28 12.33 -7.67
N PHE A 159 -5.85 12.33 -6.40
CA PHE A 159 -5.27 13.49 -5.74
C PHE A 159 -4.03 14.01 -6.49
N SER A 160 -3.10 13.14 -6.84
CA SER A 160 -1.86 13.52 -7.54
C SER A 160 -2.13 14.10 -8.93
N PHE A 161 -3.10 13.56 -9.66
CA PHE A 161 -3.55 14.14 -10.92
C PHE A 161 -4.24 15.49 -10.75
N ALA A 162 -5.00 15.68 -9.67
CA ALA A 162 -5.62 16.97 -9.36
C ALA A 162 -4.56 18.04 -9.08
N ILE A 163 -3.58 17.75 -8.21
CA ILE A 163 -2.47 18.66 -7.94
C ILE A 163 -1.65 18.94 -9.21
N ALA A 164 -1.36 17.93 -10.02
CA ALA A 164 -0.65 18.11 -11.29
C ALA A 164 -1.39 19.04 -12.24
N ALA A 165 -2.71 18.91 -12.35
CA ALA A 165 -3.54 19.78 -13.18
C ALA A 165 -3.59 21.21 -12.67
N LEU A 166 -3.70 21.41 -11.37
CA LEU A 166 -3.63 22.74 -10.75
C LEU A 166 -2.29 23.43 -10.99
N LEU A 167 -1.18 22.67 -10.90
CA LEU A 167 0.16 23.17 -11.22
C LEU A 167 0.35 23.51 -12.71
N GLU A 168 -0.39 22.88 -13.60
CA GLU A 168 -0.43 23.20 -15.02
C GLU A 168 -1.37 24.35 -15.35
N GLY A 169 -2.29 24.70 -14.44
CA GLY A 169 -3.36 25.67 -14.68
C GLY A 169 -4.39 25.16 -15.67
N ARG A 170 -4.52 23.82 -15.83
CA ARG A 170 -5.37 23.21 -16.86
C ARG A 170 -6.21 22.08 -16.29
N VAL A 171 -7.52 22.34 -16.15
CA VAL A 171 -8.53 21.36 -15.76
C VAL A 171 -9.62 21.38 -16.84
N ASP A 172 -9.60 20.38 -17.72
CA ASP A 172 -10.51 20.30 -18.86
C ASP A 172 -11.12 18.88 -19.00
N ALA A 173 -12.02 18.71 -19.96
CA ALA A 173 -12.65 17.41 -20.23
C ALA A 173 -11.66 16.31 -20.61
N ALA A 174 -10.50 16.67 -21.18
CA ALA A 174 -9.45 15.70 -21.50
C ALA A 174 -8.79 15.19 -20.21
N TRP A 175 -8.48 16.09 -19.28
CA TRP A 175 -7.99 15.72 -17.95
C TRP A 175 -8.95 14.76 -17.24
N ALA A 176 -10.23 15.06 -17.22
CA ALA A 176 -11.23 14.20 -16.59
C ALA A 176 -11.27 12.79 -17.19
N ARG A 177 -11.11 12.65 -18.52
CA ARG A 177 -11.01 11.33 -19.17
C ARG A 177 -9.76 10.56 -18.77
N TRP A 178 -8.62 11.23 -18.59
CA TRP A 178 -7.37 10.59 -18.18
C TRP A 178 -7.39 10.12 -16.72
N VAL A 179 -8.04 10.86 -15.83
CA VAL A 179 -8.11 10.54 -14.40
C VAL A 179 -9.17 9.47 -14.10
N ARG A 180 -10.26 9.43 -14.88
CA ARG A 180 -11.40 8.55 -14.67
C ARG A 180 -11.06 7.07 -14.43
N PRO A 181 -10.22 6.38 -15.25
CA PRO A 181 -9.94 4.96 -15.03
C PRO A 181 -9.24 4.69 -13.69
N TRP A 182 -8.36 5.58 -13.25
CA TRP A 182 -7.67 5.48 -11.97
C TRP A 182 -8.62 5.65 -10.79
N THR A 183 -9.49 6.64 -10.87
CA THR A 183 -10.53 6.88 -9.85
C THR A 183 -11.52 5.73 -9.77
N LEU A 184 -11.95 5.18 -10.91
CA LEU A 184 -12.86 4.03 -10.95
C LEU A 184 -12.20 2.77 -10.39
N ALA A 185 -10.94 2.50 -10.72
CA ALA A 185 -10.22 1.37 -10.15
C ALA A 185 -10.13 1.48 -8.62
N ALA A 186 -9.73 2.63 -8.11
CA ALA A 186 -9.69 2.89 -6.66
C ALA A 186 -11.06 2.73 -6.01
N TRP A 187 -12.12 3.26 -6.63
CA TRP A 187 -13.48 3.15 -6.13
C TRP A 187 -13.97 1.70 -6.05
N VAL A 188 -13.71 0.89 -7.09
CA VAL A 188 -14.10 -0.53 -7.10
C VAL A 188 -13.41 -1.28 -5.96
N PHE A 189 -12.10 -1.13 -5.81
CA PHE A 189 -11.37 -1.79 -4.73
C PHE A 189 -11.83 -1.31 -3.34
N LEU A 190 -12.08 -0.01 -3.17
CA LEU A 190 -12.61 0.53 -1.91
C LEU A 190 -13.98 -0.05 -1.59
N THR A 191 -14.87 -0.13 -2.56
CA THR A 191 -16.21 -0.70 -2.39
C THR A 191 -16.12 -2.18 -2.00
N CYS A 192 -15.30 -2.97 -2.69
CA CYS A 192 -15.05 -4.37 -2.33
C CYS A 192 -14.45 -4.50 -0.91
N GLY A 193 -13.49 -3.63 -0.58
CA GLY A 193 -12.88 -3.61 0.75
C GLY A 193 -13.91 -3.31 1.85
N ILE A 194 -14.78 -2.32 1.66
CA ILE A 194 -15.85 -1.99 2.61
C ILE A 194 -16.82 -3.18 2.77
N ILE A 195 -17.26 -3.79 1.66
CA ILE A 195 -18.16 -4.96 1.71
C ILE A 195 -17.52 -6.10 2.50
N LEU A 196 -16.26 -6.44 2.22
CA LEU A 196 -15.54 -7.49 2.94
C LEU A 196 -15.36 -7.14 4.43
N GLY A 197 -15.10 -5.87 4.75
CA GLY A 197 -14.99 -5.39 6.12
C GLY A 197 -16.31 -5.44 6.88
N SER A 198 -17.42 -5.08 6.24
CA SER A 198 -18.77 -5.18 6.81
C SER A 198 -19.11 -6.64 7.12
N TRP A 199 -18.82 -7.54 6.18
CA TRP A 199 -19.02 -8.97 6.36
C TRP A 199 -18.19 -9.52 7.52
N TRP A 200 -16.90 -9.18 7.61
CA TRP A 200 -16.02 -9.57 8.70
C TRP A 200 -16.49 -9.01 10.04
N ALA A 201 -16.85 -7.73 10.11
CA ALA A 201 -17.36 -7.10 11.31
C ALA A 201 -18.64 -7.78 11.83
N TYR A 202 -19.53 -8.15 10.93
CA TYR A 202 -20.79 -8.81 11.30
C TYR A 202 -20.57 -10.22 11.81
N TYR A 203 -19.88 -11.08 11.07
CA TYR A 203 -19.76 -12.50 11.40
C TYR A 203 -18.70 -12.82 12.44
N THR A 204 -17.59 -12.13 12.44
CA THR A 204 -16.43 -12.47 13.28
C THR A 204 -16.36 -11.59 14.51
N LEU A 205 -16.58 -10.29 14.37
CA LEU A 205 -16.48 -9.34 15.48
C LEU A 205 -17.80 -9.17 16.22
N GLY A 206 -18.93 -9.55 15.62
CA GLY A 206 -20.26 -9.37 16.18
C GLY A 206 -20.69 -7.88 16.28
N TRP A 207 -20.13 -7.01 15.43
CA TRP A 207 -20.40 -5.59 15.45
C TRP A 207 -21.49 -5.20 14.44
N GLY A 208 -22.64 -4.77 14.96
CA GLY A 208 -23.68 -4.10 14.17
C GLY A 208 -24.27 -4.93 13.03
N GLY A 209 -24.60 -4.25 11.93
CA GLY A 209 -25.21 -4.81 10.74
C GLY A 209 -24.26 -4.85 9.55
N TRP A 210 -24.82 -5.14 8.35
CA TRP A 210 -24.10 -5.15 7.08
C TRP A 210 -23.73 -3.74 6.55
N TRP A 211 -24.04 -2.72 7.30
CA TRP A 211 -23.84 -1.29 6.95
C TRP A 211 -23.22 -0.58 8.14
N TYR A 212 -22.50 0.47 7.84
CA TYR A 212 -21.94 1.43 8.79
C TYR A 212 -22.80 2.69 8.82
#